data_319ac287033a04d7b944f1d9ac20680d
#
_entry.id   319ac287033a04d7b944f1d9ac20680d
#
_cell.length_a   1.000
_cell.length_b   1.000
_cell.length_c   1.000
_cell.angle_alpha   90.00
_cell.angle_beta   90.00
_cell.angle_gamma   90.00
#
_symmetry.space_group_name_H-M   'P 1'
#
loop_
_entity.id
_entity.type
_entity.pdbx_description
1 polymer ?
#
loop_
_entity_poly.entity_id
_entity_poly.type
_entity_poly.pdbx_seq_one_letter_code
_entity_poly.pdbx_strand_id
1 'polypeptide(L)'
;MSIRLTLAAFAVALSTALAPAVAFAQAAPVPVQAPRSPIAVFAAGATHVELPAPNGRTVDLSVWQAPDERAVVIFSHGFNGSPAAYGRMLSQWVGEGFTVVAPLHVDSLRHPHHADYDNQAAFATRIADLAIARGFVRATHAGKPLIAAGHSFGSLMSLIEGGAVTVAGPLGDPHIKAVVAFSSAGDLPGVIQPATYADLHTPTLMITGDADLVEGYVTDWHAHRSPFERSPAGDKMLLVFAGADHSLVRNADEADFDLMLRTTTDFMEAYGLGDAAARARLDALTAPEGVSLERR
;
A
#
# COMPACT_ATOMS: atom_id res chain seq x y z
N MET A 1 51.67 2.02 64.38
CA MET A 1 50.23 1.70 64.35
C MET A 1 49.81 1.74 62.91
N SER A 2 49.89 0.59 62.26
CA SER A 2 49.64 0.47 60.77
C SER A 2 48.25 -0.10 60.51
N ILE A 3 47.41 0.69 59.90
CA ILE A 3 46.06 0.29 59.50
C ILE A 3 46.16 -0.30 58.05
N ARG A 4 45.85 -1.58 57.91
CA ARG A 4 45.74 -2.25 56.66
C ARG A 4 44.28 -2.07 56.15
N LEU A 5 44.09 -1.41 54.98
CA LEU A 5 42.84 -1.39 54.28
C LEU A 5 42.75 -2.65 53.39
N THR A 6 41.71 -3.44 53.59
CA THR A 6 41.36 -4.60 52.77
C THR A 6 40.39 -4.11 51.70
N LEU A 7 40.79 -4.18 50.43
CA LEU A 7 39.89 -4.00 49.27
C LEU A 7 39.07 -5.28 49.04
N ALA A 8 37.76 -5.17 49.16
CA ALA A 8 36.84 -6.21 48.74
C ALA A 8 36.52 -5.98 47.25
N ALA A 9 36.91 -6.94 46.42
CA ALA A 9 36.53 -6.95 45.00
C ALA A 9 35.11 -7.49 44.84
N PHE A 10 34.19 -6.65 44.32
CA PHE A 10 32.87 -7.07 43.91
C PHE A 10 32.98 -7.59 42.45
N ALA A 11 32.84 -8.91 42.28
CA ALA A 11 32.67 -9.51 40.96
C ALA A 11 31.21 -9.34 40.53
N VAL A 12 30.96 -8.52 39.52
CA VAL A 12 29.67 -8.43 38.85
C VAL A 12 29.60 -9.55 37.84
N ALA A 13 28.78 -10.54 38.14
CA ALA A 13 28.48 -11.61 37.19
C ALA A 13 27.51 -11.06 36.10
N LEU A 14 28.04 -10.90 34.89
CA LEU A 14 27.25 -10.55 33.70
C LEU A 14 26.55 -11.82 33.21
N SER A 15 25.27 -11.99 33.57
CA SER A 15 24.45 -13.04 33.03
C SER A 15 24.01 -12.66 31.59
N THR A 16 24.66 -13.19 30.59
CA THR A 16 24.22 -13.11 29.22
C THR A 16 22.99 -14.03 29.04
N ALA A 17 21.80 -13.44 29.05
CA ALA A 17 20.60 -14.14 28.63
C ALA A 17 20.70 -14.35 27.12
N LEU A 18 20.94 -15.59 26.68
CA LEU A 18 20.77 -15.98 25.28
C LEU A 18 19.25 -15.87 24.96
N ALA A 19 18.90 -14.97 24.08
CA ALA A 19 17.59 -14.98 23.44
C ALA A 19 17.48 -16.26 22.58
N PRO A 20 16.32 -16.96 22.61
CA PRO A 20 16.13 -18.11 21.75
C PRO A 20 16.19 -17.69 20.29
N ALA A 21 17.14 -18.24 19.53
CA ALA A 21 17.16 -18.12 18.09
C ALA A 21 15.89 -18.78 17.54
N VAL A 22 15.01 -18.01 16.94
CA VAL A 22 13.88 -18.53 16.18
C VAL A 22 14.47 -19.17 14.93
N ALA A 23 14.62 -20.48 14.97
CA ALA A 23 14.99 -21.26 13.80
C ALA A 23 13.83 -21.22 12.81
N PHE A 24 14.00 -20.48 11.71
CA PHE A 24 13.12 -20.63 10.56
C PHE A 24 13.35 -22.04 10.00
N ALA A 25 12.39 -22.94 10.20
CA ALA A 25 12.42 -24.25 9.58
C ALA A 25 12.45 -24.03 8.06
N GLN A 26 13.50 -24.47 7.40
CA GLN A 26 13.56 -24.56 5.95
C GLN A 26 12.45 -25.51 5.50
N ALA A 27 11.41 -24.96 4.88
CA ALA A 27 10.39 -25.77 4.24
C ALA A 27 11.06 -26.59 3.12
N ALA A 28 10.72 -27.87 3.06
CA ALA A 28 11.19 -28.76 2.00
C ALA A 28 10.79 -28.17 0.62
N PRO A 29 11.61 -28.33 -0.43
CA PRO A 29 11.28 -27.84 -1.75
C PRO A 29 9.98 -28.50 -2.24
N VAL A 30 8.95 -27.69 -2.45
CA VAL A 30 7.70 -28.13 -3.08
C VAL A 30 8.05 -28.49 -4.53
N PRO A 31 7.62 -29.65 -5.05
CA PRO A 31 7.90 -30.03 -6.44
C PRO A 31 7.29 -28.99 -7.36
N VAL A 32 8.12 -28.42 -8.22
CA VAL A 32 7.73 -27.49 -9.29
C VAL A 32 6.79 -28.25 -10.23
N GLN A 33 5.49 -28.09 -10.09
CA GLN A 33 4.53 -28.48 -11.13
C GLN A 33 4.75 -27.53 -12.31
N ALA A 34 4.86 -28.13 -13.51
CA ALA A 34 4.90 -27.37 -14.75
C ALA A 34 3.72 -26.37 -14.78
N PRO A 35 3.93 -25.14 -15.28
CA PRO A 35 2.90 -24.12 -15.28
C PRO A 35 1.66 -24.63 -16.02
N ARG A 36 0.56 -24.82 -15.30
CA ARG A 36 -0.74 -24.88 -15.94
C ARG A 36 -0.93 -23.50 -16.55
N SER A 37 -1.16 -23.41 -17.85
CA SER A 37 -1.46 -22.15 -18.52
C SER A 37 -2.48 -21.39 -17.66
N PRO A 38 -2.14 -20.21 -17.13
CA PRO A 38 -3.08 -19.48 -16.32
C PRO A 38 -4.31 -19.24 -17.16
N ILE A 39 -5.49 -19.51 -16.60
CA ILE A 39 -6.72 -18.94 -17.15
C ILE A 39 -6.53 -17.44 -16.93
N ALA A 40 -6.05 -16.79 -17.99
CA ALA A 40 -5.67 -15.39 -17.95
C ALA A 40 -6.90 -14.54 -17.62
N VAL A 41 -7.06 -14.20 -16.37
CA VAL A 41 -7.95 -13.12 -15.99
C VAL A 41 -7.12 -11.84 -16.07
N PHE A 42 -6.66 -11.56 -17.30
CA PHE A 42 -5.96 -10.33 -17.58
C PHE A 42 -6.91 -9.16 -17.35
N ALA A 43 -6.45 -8.19 -16.63
CA ALA A 43 -7.10 -6.91 -16.59
C ALA A 43 -7.08 -6.34 -18.02
N ALA A 44 -8.26 -5.96 -18.53
CA ALA A 44 -8.39 -5.48 -19.90
C ALA A 44 -7.39 -4.35 -20.17
N GLY A 45 -6.65 -4.42 -21.27
CA GLY A 45 -5.67 -3.43 -21.68
C GLY A 45 -4.30 -3.51 -20.97
N ALA A 46 -4.09 -4.42 -20.00
CA ALA A 46 -2.78 -4.60 -19.38
C ALA A 46 -1.92 -5.60 -20.16
N THR A 47 -0.62 -5.35 -20.15
CA THR A 47 0.39 -6.36 -20.45
C THR A 47 0.67 -7.17 -19.19
N HIS A 48 0.85 -8.47 -19.34
CA HIS A 48 1.17 -9.38 -18.24
C HIS A 48 2.68 -9.63 -18.17
N VAL A 49 3.27 -9.51 -16.99
CA VAL A 49 4.69 -9.72 -16.73
C VAL A 49 4.87 -10.66 -15.55
N GLU A 50 5.55 -11.77 -15.76
CA GLU A 50 5.90 -12.72 -14.71
C GLU A 50 7.35 -12.49 -14.26
N LEU A 51 7.55 -12.32 -12.96
CA LEU A 51 8.87 -12.11 -12.37
C LEU A 51 9.16 -13.17 -11.30
N PRO A 52 10.39 -13.69 -11.26
CA PRO A 52 10.78 -14.61 -10.21
C PRO A 52 10.85 -13.91 -8.85
N ALA A 53 10.28 -14.55 -7.83
CA ALA A 53 10.42 -14.16 -6.45
C ALA A 53 11.42 -15.08 -5.71
N PRO A 54 12.00 -14.63 -4.60
CA PRO A 54 12.68 -15.54 -3.67
C PRO A 54 11.78 -16.73 -3.33
N ASN A 55 12.34 -17.88 -3.03
CA ASN A 55 11.61 -19.14 -2.74
C ASN A 55 10.94 -19.84 -3.95
N GLY A 56 11.29 -19.48 -5.17
CA GLY A 56 10.81 -20.16 -6.38
C GLY A 56 9.36 -19.80 -6.77
N ARG A 57 8.76 -18.81 -6.12
CA ARG A 57 7.45 -18.25 -6.47
C ARG A 57 7.59 -17.32 -7.67
N THR A 58 6.52 -17.15 -8.42
CA THR A 58 6.38 -16.12 -9.46
C THR A 58 5.47 -15.02 -8.98
N VAL A 59 5.81 -13.77 -9.29
CA VAL A 59 4.94 -12.60 -9.09
C VAL A 59 4.39 -12.18 -10.44
N ASP A 60 3.08 -12.16 -10.55
CA ASP A 60 2.36 -11.69 -11.72
C ASP A 60 2.09 -10.20 -11.63
N LEU A 61 2.58 -9.42 -12.58
CA LEU A 61 2.30 -8.00 -12.70
C LEU A 61 1.36 -7.73 -13.86
N SER A 62 0.28 -6.99 -13.62
CA SER A 62 -0.49 -6.34 -14.66
C SER A 62 0.09 -4.94 -14.90
N VAL A 63 0.50 -4.64 -16.12
CA VAL A 63 1.13 -3.37 -16.50
C VAL A 63 0.28 -2.68 -17.57
N TRP A 64 -0.28 -1.52 -17.22
CA TRP A 64 -0.95 -0.62 -18.15
C TRP A 64 0.01 0.50 -18.50
N GLN A 65 0.62 0.41 -19.66
CA GLN A 65 1.58 1.38 -20.13
C GLN A 65 0.89 2.65 -20.63
N ALA A 66 1.22 3.79 -20.05
CA ALA A 66 0.77 5.09 -20.57
C ALA A 66 1.54 5.44 -21.86
N PRO A 67 0.87 5.91 -22.92
CA PRO A 67 1.54 6.32 -24.16
C PRO A 67 2.57 7.45 -23.94
N ASP A 68 2.19 8.44 -23.16
CA ASP A 68 3.03 9.60 -22.78
C ASP A 68 3.35 9.52 -21.28
N GLU A 69 4.17 8.54 -20.90
CA GLU A 69 4.47 8.26 -19.50
C GLU A 69 5.10 9.43 -18.77
N ARG A 70 4.43 9.93 -17.76
CA ARG A 70 4.87 11.01 -16.86
C ARG A 70 5.39 10.49 -15.52
N ALA A 71 4.71 9.48 -14.94
CA ALA A 71 5.08 8.80 -13.70
C ALA A 71 4.58 7.37 -13.70
N VAL A 72 4.98 6.58 -12.70
CA VAL A 72 4.51 5.21 -12.50
C VAL A 72 3.76 5.12 -11.18
N VAL A 73 2.58 4.49 -11.21
CA VAL A 73 1.79 4.13 -10.03
C VAL A 73 1.96 2.65 -9.76
N ILE A 74 2.45 2.27 -8.59
CA ILE A 74 2.34 0.90 -8.10
C ILE A 74 1.02 0.78 -7.36
N PHE A 75 0.13 -0.07 -7.86
CA PHE A 75 -1.20 -0.25 -7.30
C PHE A 75 -1.35 -1.61 -6.61
N SER A 76 -1.79 -1.60 -5.35
CA SER A 76 -2.08 -2.80 -4.57
C SER A 76 -3.58 -2.98 -4.34
N HIS A 77 -4.12 -4.13 -4.78
CA HIS A 77 -5.55 -4.44 -4.66
C HIS A 77 -5.97 -4.80 -3.22
N GLY A 78 -7.27 -4.74 -2.90
CA GLY A 78 -7.84 -5.18 -1.63
C GLY A 78 -7.71 -6.68 -1.40
N PHE A 79 -7.94 -7.11 -0.15
CA PHE A 79 -7.94 -8.52 0.22
C PHE A 79 -8.91 -9.32 -0.66
N ASN A 80 -8.54 -10.51 -1.06
CA ASN A 80 -9.28 -11.37 -2.00
C ASN A 80 -9.54 -10.76 -3.39
N GLY A 81 -9.14 -9.51 -3.63
CA GLY A 81 -9.35 -8.80 -4.89
C GLY A 81 -8.34 -9.17 -5.98
N SER A 82 -8.35 -8.39 -7.05
CA SER A 82 -7.36 -8.47 -8.13
C SER A 82 -7.21 -7.12 -8.81
N PRO A 83 -6.11 -6.83 -9.52
CA PRO A 83 -5.95 -5.58 -10.25
C PRO A 83 -7.10 -5.28 -11.25
N ALA A 84 -7.64 -6.32 -11.88
CA ALA A 84 -8.75 -6.20 -12.83
C ALA A 84 -10.02 -5.56 -12.27
N ALA A 85 -10.25 -5.66 -10.94
CA ALA A 85 -11.43 -5.09 -10.29
C ALA A 85 -11.41 -3.54 -10.26
N TYR A 86 -10.26 -2.92 -10.53
CA TYR A 86 -10.07 -1.46 -10.49
C TYR A 86 -9.88 -0.84 -11.88
N GLY A 87 -10.13 -1.62 -12.93
CA GLY A 87 -9.86 -1.23 -14.32
C GLY A 87 -10.45 0.12 -14.72
N ARG A 88 -11.62 0.50 -14.18
CA ARG A 88 -12.25 1.81 -14.44
C ARG A 88 -11.33 2.96 -14.01
N MET A 89 -10.81 2.95 -12.79
CA MET A 89 -9.91 3.98 -12.27
C MET A 89 -8.53 3.91 -12.93
N LEU A 90 -7.95 2.71 -13.00
CA LEU A 90 -6.59 2.53 -13.49
C LEU A 90 -6.45 2.94 -14.96
N SER A 91 -7.45 2.63 -15.81
CA SER A 91 -7.43 3.03 -17.22
C SER A 91 -7.51 4.55 -17.42
N GLN A 92 -8.22 5.26 -16.55
CA GLN A 92 -8.26 6.72 -16.58
C GLN A 92 -6.90 7.33 -16.19
N TRP A 93 -6.26 6.84 -15.13
CA TRP A 93 -4.91 7.29 -14.78
C TRP A 93 -3.91 7.05 -15.91
N VAL A 94 -4.05 5.94 -16.63
CA VAL A 94 -3.21 5.67 -17.83
C VAL A 94 -3.44 6.72 -18.91
N GLY A 95 -4.70 7.13 -19.14
CA GLY A 95 -5.04 8.22 -20.05
C GLY A 95 -4.41 9.56 -19.67
N GLU A 96 -4.19 9.79 -18.35
CA GLU A 96 -3.54 10.98 -17.79
C GLU A 96 -1.99 10.88 -17.75
N GLY A 97 -1.41 9.81 -18.32
CA GLY A 97 0.04 9.65 -18.41
C GLY A 97 0.67 8.92 -17.23
N PHE A 98 -0.10 8.25 -16.40
CA PHE A 98 0.42 7.41 -15.31
C PHE A 98 0.45 5.94 -15.74
N THR A 99 1.63 5.39 -15.98
CA THR A 99 1.78 3.94 -16.14
C THR A 99 1.41 3.26 -14.82
N VAL A 100 0.57 2.23 -14.87
CA VAL A 100 0.18 1.49 -13.66
C VAL A 100 0.79 0.10 -13.67
N VAL A 101 1.46 -0.26 -12.57
CA VAL A 101 2.03 -1.59 -12.31
C VAL A 101 1.34 -2.17 -11.09
N ALA A 102 0.63 -3.28 -11.26
CA ALA A 102 -0.16 -3.87 -10.19
C ALA A 102 0.10 -5.37 -10.05
N PRO A 103 0.71 -5.82 -8.94
CA PRO A 103 0.89 -7.25 -8.67
C PRO A 103 -0.44 -7.93 -8.36
N LEU A 104 -0.57 -9.18 -8.80
CA LEU A 104 -1.58 -10.11 -8.33
C LEU A 104 -1.05 -10.78 -7.07
N HIS A 105 -1.49 -10.33 -5.90
CA HIS A 105 -1.04 -10.87 -4.63
C HIS A 105 -1.60 -12.27 -4.35
N VAL A 106 -0.90 -13.04 -3.53
CA VAL A 106 -1.24 -14.44 -3.23
C VAL A 106 -2.58 -14.65 -2.56
N ASP A 107 -3.09 -13.66 -1.84
CA ASP A 107 -4.43 -13.70 -1.23
C ASP A 107 -5.57 -13.39 -2.19
N SER A 108 -5.28 -13.05 -3.44
CA SER A 108 -6.32 -12.89 -4.46
C SER A 108 -7.04 -14.23 -4.69
N LEU A 109 -8.37 -14.23 -4.72
CA LEU A 109 -9.16 -15.40 -5.13
C LEU A 109 -8.86 -15.84 -6.57
N ARG A 110 -8.16 -15.00 -7.35
CA ARG A 110 -7.70 -15.30 -8.71
C ARG A 110 -6.28 -15.85 -8.76
N HIS A 111 -5.57 -15.83 -7.64
CA HIS A 111 -4.22 -16.41 -7.56
C HIS A 111 -4.33 -17.95 -7.50
N PRO A 112 -3.60 -18.71 -8.34
CA PRO A 112 -3.74 -20.16 -8.42
C PRO A 112 -3.44 -20.90 -7.11
N HIS A 113 -2.66 -20.29 -6.24
CA HIS A 113 -2.23 -20.84 -4.95
C HIS A 113 -2.80 -20.07 -3.75
N HIS A 114 -3.91 -19.34 -3.90
CA HIS A 114 -4.43 -18.48 -2.83
C HIS A 114 -4.72 -19.27 -1.52
N ALA A 115 -5.13 -20.52 -1.63
CA ALA A 115 -5.44 -21.37 -0.48
C ALA A 115 -4.22 -21.84 0.32
N ASP A 116 -3.02 -21.64 -0.22
CA ASP A 116 -1.76 -22.04 0.42
C ASP A 116 -1.24 -20.97 1.40
N TYR A 117 -1.91 -19.80 1.47
CA TYR A 117 -1.47 -18.65 2.24
C TYR A 117 -2.52 -18.22 3.25
N ASP A 118 -2.13 -18.15 4.51
CA ASP A 118 -2.91 -17.46 5.54
C ASP A 118 -2.69 -15.93 5.49
N ASN A 119 -3.41 -15.19 6.33
CA ASN A 119 -3.35 -13.73 6.35
C ASN A 119 -1.95 -13.18 6.68
N GLN A 120 -1.18 -13.88 7.54
CA GLN A 120 0.17 -13.47 7.91
C GLN A 120 1.15 -13.69 6.75
N ALA A 121 1.07 -14.83 6.10
CA ALA A 121 1.86 -15.13 4.91
C ALA A 121 1.50 -14.20 3.75
N ALA A 122 0.21 -13.90 3.58
CA ALA A 122 -0.25 -12.91 2.59
C ALA A 122 0.33 -11.52 2.84
N PHE A 123 0.35 -11.04 4.08
CA PHE A 123 0.97 -9.76 4.42
C PHE A 123 2.47 -9.74 4.05
N ALA A 124 3.22 -10.75 4.45
CA ALA A 124 4.65 -10.85 4.17
C ALA A 124 4.94 -10.95 2.66
N THR A 125 4.13 -11.72 1.93
CA THR A 125 4.30 -11.86 0.47
C THR A 125 3.92 -10.59 -0.28
N ARG A 126 2.91 -9.83 0.15
CA ARG A 126 2.58 -8.52 -0.45
C ARG A 126 3.75 -7.54 -0.38
N ILE A 127 4.44 -7.48 0.76
CA ILE A 127 5.67 -6.66 0.91
C ILE A 127 6.73 -7.07 -0.10
N ALA A 128 6.96 -8.39 -0.25
CA ALA A 128 7.92 -8.90 -1.22
C ALA A 128 7.49 -8.62 -2.68
N ASP A 129 6.21 -8.78 -3.01
CA ASP A 129 5.66 -8.49 -4.33
C ASP A 129 5.86 -7.02 -4.71
N LEU A 130 5.60 -6.11 -3.77
CA LEU A 130 5.79 -4.68 -4.00
C LEU A 130 7.28 -4.33 -4.16
N ALA A 131 8.16 -4.96 -3.40
CA ALA A 131 9.60 -4.79 -3.59
C ALA A 131 10.05 -5.26 -5.00
N ILE A 132 9.50 -6.36 -5.50
CA ILE A 132 9.76 -6.85 -6.86
C ILE A 132 9.17 -5.90 -7.91
N ALA A 133 7.94 -5.41 -7.72
CA ALA A 133 7.31 -4.43 -8.60
C ALA A 133 8.13 -3.13 -8.67
N ARG A 134 8.65 -2.62 -7.53
CA ARG A 134 9.56 -1.47 -7.52
C ARG A 134 10.87 -1.76 -8.27
N GLY A 135 11.42 -2.97 -8.10
CA GLY A 135 12.60 -3.41 -8.84
C GLY A 135 12.37 -3.40 -10.36
N PHE A 136 11.22 -3.93 -10.78
CA PHE A 136 10.78 -3.89 -12.18
C PHE A 136 10.66 -2.45 -12.69
N VAL A 137 9.96 -1.57 -11.96
CA VAL A 137 9.80 -0.17 -12.34
C VAL A 137 11.15 0.54 -12.47
N ARG A 138 12.06 0.34 -11.53
CA ARG A 138 13.41 0.95 -11.62
C ARG A 138 14.20 0.49 -12.84
N ALA A 139 14.02 -0.76 -13.26
CA ALA A 139 14.71 -1.33 -14.41
C ALA A 139 14.11 -0.90 -15.75
N THR A 140 12.77 -0.75 -15.83
CA THR A 140 12.05 -0.53 -17.10
C THR A 140 11.55 0.90 -17.28
N HIS A 141 11.36 1.67 -16.19
CA HIS A 141 10.85 3.03 -16.16
C HIS A 141 11.83 3.99 -15.46
N ALA A 142 13.12 3.87 -15.78
CA ALA A 142 14.18 4.58 -15.10
C ALA A 142 13.96 6.12 -15.09
N GLY A 143 14.13 6.72 -13.92
CA GLY A 143 14.00 8.16 -13.74
C GLY A 143 12.57 8.69 -13.62
N LYS A 144 11.55 7.83 -13.76
CA LYS A 144 10.15 8.26 -13.57
C LYS A 144 9.82 8.35 -12.08
N PRO A 145 9.07 9.40 -11.66
CA PRO A 145 8.52 9.48 -10.31
C PRO A 145 7.66 8.27 -9.97
N LEU A 146 7.72 7.83 -8.72
CA LEU A 146 7.01 6.67 -8.23
C LEU A 146 5.93 7.07 -7.24
N ILE A 147 4.72 6.57 -7.43
CA ILE A 147 3.54 6.82 -6.62
C ILE A 147 3.03 5.47 -6.11
N ALA A 148 2.63 5.39 -4.86
CA ALA A 148 1.97 4.22 -4.31
C ALA A 148 0.46 4.46 -4.23
N ALA A 149 -0.34 3.50 -4.69
CA ALA A 149 -1.79 3.58 -4.57
C ALA A 149 -2.39 2.22 -4.22
N GLY A 150 -3.53 2.21 -3.55
CA GLY A 150 -4.20 0.95 -3.22
C GLY A 150 -5.54 1.11 -2.55
N HIS A 151 -6.23 -0.01 -2.41
CA HIS A 151 -7.55 -0.10 -1.80
C HIS A 151 -7.54 -1.09 -0.64
N SER A 152 -8.20 -0.78 0.49
CA SER A 152 -8.38 -1.68 1.62
C SER A 152 -7.03 -2.22 2.14
N PHE A 153 -6.81 -3.52 2.16
CA PHE A 153 -5.51 -4.10 2.49
C PHE A 153 -4.37 -3.56 1.60
N GLY A 154 -4.67 -3.29 0.31
CA GLY A 154 -3.72 -2.64 -0.59
C GLY A 154 -3.42 -1.18 -0.23
N SER A 155 -4.36 -0.46 0.38
CA SER A 155 -4.09 0.88 0.88
C SER A 155 -3.09 0.88 2.05
N LEU A 156 -3.18 -0.12 2.94
CA LEU A 156 -2.17 -0.32 3.99
C LEU A 156 -0.78 -0.57 3.37
N MET A 157 -0.72 -1.40 2.32
CA MET A 157 0.54 -1.63 1.61
C MET A 157 1.11 -0.33 1.04
N SER A 158 0.27 0.51 0.43
CA SER A 158 0.69 1.80 -0.12
C SER A 158 1.12 2.80 0.95
N LEU A 159 0.44 2.81 2.10
CA LEU A 159 0.84 3.61 3.26
C LEU A 159 2.19 3.17 3.84
N ILE A 160 2.45 1.85 3.90
CA ILE A 160 3.76 1.30 4.29
C ILE A 160 4.85 1.72 3.28
N GLU A 161 4.58 1.64 1.99
CA GLU A 161 5.48 2.12 0.94
C GLU A 161 5.81 3.61 1.13
N GLY A 162 4.83 4.41 1.57
CA GLY A 162 4.96 5.84 1.86
C GLY A 162 5.61 6.19 3.19
N GLY A 163 5.89 5.20 4.06
CA GLY A 163 6.60 5.41 5.32
C GLY A 163 5.82 5.06 6.60
N ALA A 164 4.61 4.49 6.52
CA ALA A 164 3.95 3.97 7.71
C ALA A 164 4.74 2.79 8.29
N VAL A 165 4.95 2.79 9.62
CA VAL A 165 5.77 1.79 10.32
C VAL A 165 4.87 0.83 11.10
N THR A 166 4.76 -0.41 10.62
CA THR A 166 4.00 -1.48 11.27
C THR A 166 4.87 -2.27 12.24
N VAL A 167 4.31 -3.31 12.84
CA VAL A 167 5.06 -4.27 13.66
C VAL A 167 6.21 -4.96 12.90
N ALA A 168 6.14 -4.99 11.56
CA ALA A 168 7.22 -5.50 10.72
C ALA A 168 8.41 -4.52 10.56
N GLY A 169 8.30 -3.31 11.14
CA GLY A 169 9.32 -2.27 11.07
C GLY A 169 9.16 -1.30 9.88
N PRO A 170 10.17 -0.46 9.63
CA PRO A 170 10.16 0.50 8.52
C PRO A 170 10.45 -0.22 7.20
N LEU A 171 9.45 -0.28 6.32
CA LEU A 171 9.51 -0.94 5.01
C LEU A 171 9.25 0.05 3.85
N GLY A 172 9.14 1.35 4.16
CA GLY A 172 8.89 2.40 3.17
C GLY A 172 10.02 2.56 2.16
N ASP A 173 9.68 3.12 1.02
CA ASP A 173 10.63 3.47 -0.03
C ASP A 173 10.73 5.00 -0.16
N PRO A 174 11.91 5.62 0.09
CA PRO A 174 12.06 7.07 0.04
C PRO A 174 11.87 7.67 -1.35
N HIS A 175 11.75 6.85 -2.39
CA HIS A 175 11.45 7.29 -3.74
C HIS A 175 9.96 7.44 -4.02
N ILE A 176 9.07 6.96 -3.14
CA ILE A 176 7.64 7.22 -3.23
C ILE A 176 7.38 8.70 -2.98
N LYS A 177 6.79 9.36 -3.98
CA LYS A 177 6.52 10.80 -3.96
C LYS A 177 5.16 11.17 -3.42
N ALA A 178 4.17 10.29 -3.57
CA ALA A 178 2.81 10.48 -3.12
C ALA A 178 2.15 9.13 -2.84
N VAL A 179 1.14 9.13 -1.97
CA VAL A 179 0.31 7.96 -1.66
C VAL A 179 -1.16 8.29 -1.92
N VAL A 180 -1.87 7.38 -2.61
CA VAL A 180 -3.34 7.43 -2.77
C VAL A 180 -3.93 6.19 -2.11
N ALA A 181 -4.67 6.37 -1.02
CA ALA A 181 -5.21 5.30 -0.20
C ALA A 181 -6.75 5.32 -0.21
N PHE A 182 -7.37 4.34 -0.88
CA PHE A 182 -8.83 4.17 -0.85
C PHE A 182 -9.20 3.21 0.28
N SER A 183 -10.20 3.60 1.10
CA SER A 183 -10.75 2.74 2.15
C SER A 183 -9.64 2.08 2.98
N SER A 184 -8.92 2.86 3.77
CA SER A 184 -7.75 2.35 4.51
C SER A 184 -8.11 1.08 5.29
N ALA A 185 -7.14 0.24 5.61
CA ALA A 185 -7.40 -1.02 6.30
C ALA A 185 -7.92 -0.86 7.74
N GLY A 186 -8.16 0.38 8.19
CA GLY A 186 -8.55 0.67 9.56
C GLY A 186 -7.46 0.31 10.58
N ASP A 187 -7.87 0.03 11.79
CA ASP A 187 -6.98 -0.34 12.90
C ASP A 187 -6.87 -1.87 13.01
N LEU A 188 -6.13 -2.52 12.11
CA LEU A 188 -5.92 -3.97 12.11
C LEU A 188 -5.15 -4.41 13.36
N PRO A 189 -5.75 -5.21 14.27
CA PRO A 189 -5.08 -5.68 15.48
C PRO A 189 -3.81 -6.48 15.15
N GLY A 190 -2.75 -6.23 15.91
CA GLY A 190 -1.46 -6.92 15.73
C GLY A 190 -0.60 -6.43 14.55
N VAL A 191 -1.13 -5.57 13.68
CA VAL A 191 -0.41 -4.98 12.55
C VAL A 191 -0.27 -3.47 12.72
N ILE A 192 -1.37 -2.78 12.98
CA ILE A 192 -1.42 -1.33 13.15
C ILE A 192 -1.39 -0.99 14.64
N GLN A 193 -0.49 -0.10 15.01
CA GLN A 193 -0.31 0.44 16.36
C GLN A 193 -0.62 1.94 16.34
N PRO A 194 -0.84 2.58 17.49
CA PRO A 194 -1.06 4.03 17.55
C PRO A 194 0.02 4.86 16.85
N ALA A 195 1.28 4.39 16.87
CA ALA A 195 2.43 5.06 16.25
C ALA A 195 2.67 4.68 14.78
N THR A 196 1.90 3.77 14.19
CA THR A 196 2.13 3.26 12.82
C THR A 196 2.26 4.40 11.80
N TYR A 197 1.49 5.46 11.95
CA TYR A 197 1.46 6.58 10.99
C TYR A 197 2.29 7.78 11.42
N ALA A 198 3.01 7.71 12.56
CA ALA A 198 3.77 8.83 13.11
C ALA A 198 4.90 9.31 12.18
N ASP A 199 5.45 8.40 11.37
CA ASP A 199 6.54 8.70 10.42
C ASP A 199 6.05 8.80 8.96
N LEU A 200 4.73 8.81 8.74
CA LEU A 200 4.16 8.97 7.39
C LEU A 200 4.21 10.44 6.94
N HIS A 201 5.40 10.91 6.55
CA HIS A 201 5.61 12.27 6.06
C HIS A 201 5.24 12.44 4.58
N THR A 202 5.25 11.38 3.79
CA THR A 202 4.89 11.42 2.36
C THR A 202 3.51 12.04 2.15
N PRO A 203 3.33 12.94 1.18
CA PRO A 203 2.03 13.45 0.80
C PRO A 203 1.03 12.32 0.58
N THR A 204 -0.13 12.39 1.22
CA THR A 204 -1.09 11.29 1.24
C THR A 204 -2.52 11.79 1.04
N LEU A 205 -3.20 11.26 0.02
CA LEU A 205 -4.62 11.41 -0.21
C LEU A 205 -5.34 10.15 0.26
N MET A 206 -6.31 10.32 1.16
CA MET A 206 -7.19 9.26 1.64
C MET A 206 -8.62 9.51 1.17
N ILE A 207 -9.28 8.46 0.71
CA ILE A 207 -10.65 8.49 0.20
C ILE A 207 -11.41 7.32 0.81
N THR A 208 -12.59 7.59 1.42
CA THR A 208 -13.47 6.58 2.01
C THR A 208 -14.91 7.06 1.97
N GLY A 209 -15.86 6.25 2.45
CA GLY A 209 -17.25 6.63 2.67
C GLY A 209 -17.65 6.52 4.13
N ASP A 210 -18.75 7.16 4.52
CA ASP A 210 -19.27 7.09 5.89
C ASP A 210 -20.14 5.85 6.15
N ALA A 211 -20.37 5.02 5.13
CA ALA A 211 -20.92 3.68 5.23
C ALA A 211 -19.88 2.59 4.92
N ASP A 212 -18.59 2.93 4.93
CA ASP A 212 -17.47 2.03 4.61
C ASP A 212 -17.20 1.07 5.78
N LEU A 213 -17.93 -0.02 5.81
CA LEU A 213 -17.81 -1.08 6.81
C LEU A 213 -17.28 -2.36 6.17
N VAL A 214 -16.44 -3.10 6.91
CA VAL A 214 -15.90 -4.40 6.49
C VAL A 214 -16.17 -5.41 7.59
N GLU A 215 -17.06 -6.35 7.31
CA GLU A 215 -17.46 -7.37 8.29
C GLU A 215 -16.25 -8.10 8.87
N GLY A 216 -16.18 -8.17 10.19
CA GLY A 216 -15.08 -8.80 10.92
C GLY A 216 -13.79 -8.00 11.02
N TYR A 217 -13.68 -6.83 10.33
CA TYR A 217 -12.46 -6.01 10.32
C TYR A 217 -12.72 -4.55 10.69
N VAL A 218 -13.67 -3.89 10.04
CA VAL A 218 -13.99 -2.47 10.27
C VAL A 218 -15.47 -2.36 10.59
N THR A 219 -15.79 -2.20 11.86
CA THR A 219 -17.16 -2.07 12.38
C THR A 219 -17.60 -0.61 12.57
N ASP A 220 -16.65 0.31 12.47
CA ASP A 220 -16.86 1.75 12.51
C ASP A 220 -16.01 2.39 11.40
N TRP A 221 -16.65 3.06 10.45
CA TRP A 221 -15.98 3.69 9.32
C TRP A 221 -14.93 4.73 9.73
N HIS A 222 -15.05 5.33 10.92
CA HIS A 222 -14.05 6.26 11.43
C HIS A 222 -12.65 5.65 11.53
N ALA A 223 -12.55 4.33 11.62
CA ALA A 223 -11.26 3.65 11.59
C ALA A 223 -10.46 3.91 10.31
N HIS A 224 -11.15 4.15 9.18
CA HIS A 224 -10.48 4.51 7.91
C HIS A 224 -9.78 5.87 7.96
N ARG A 225 -10.11 6.73 8.93
CA ARG A 225 -9.50 8.05 9.14
C ARG A 225 -8.14 7.98 9.85
N SER A 226 -7.82 6.84 10.47
CA SER A 226 -6.62 6.67 11.29
C SER A 226 -5.32 7.14 10.61
N PRO A 227 -5.05 6.86 9.32
CA PRO A 227 -3.85 7.36 8.66
C PRO A 227 -3.81 8.90 8.55
N PHE A 228 -4.97 9.53 8.32
CA PHE A 228 -5.08 10.98 8.26
C PHE A 228 -4.86 11.62 9.63
N GLU A 229 -5.52 11.11 10.65
CA GLU A 229 -5.55 11.70 11.99
C GLU A 229 -4.22 11.52 12.75
N ARG A 230 -3.53 10.39 12.51
CA ARG A 230 -2.32 10.00 13.26
C ARG A 230 -1.01 10.31 12.52
N SER A 231 -1.06 10.67 11.24
CA SER A 231 0.14 11.10 10.51
C SER A 231 0.52 12.54 10.86
N PRO A 232 1.78 12.94 10.66
CA PRO A 232 2.18 14.34 10.80
C PRO A 232 1.37 15.26 9.88
N ALA A 233 1.12 16.48 10.32
CA ALA A 233 0.52 17.50 9.48
C ALA A 233 1.44 17.85 8.29
N GLY A 234 0.84 18.27 7.19
CA GLY A 234 1.50 18.63 5.95
C GLY A 234 1.15 17.69 4.80
N ASP A 235 0.55 18.25 3.78
CA ASP A 235 0.22 17.56 2.51
C ASP A 235 -0.63 16.29 2.70
N LYS A 236 -1.59 16.34 3.63
CA LYS A 236 -2.56 15.27 3.87
C LYS A 236 -3.95 15.75 3.48
N MET A 237 -4.66 14.93 2.71
CA MET A 237 -6.05 15.18 2.32
C MET A 237 -6.90 13.97 2.63
N LEU A 238 -8.13 14.21 3.06
CA LEU A 238 -9.15 13.19 3.28
C LEU A 238 -10.46 13.61 2.63
N LEU A 239 -11.01 12.76 1.76
CA LEU A 239 -12.36 12.85 1.26
C LEU A 239 -13.21 11.74 1.87
N VAL A 240 -14.40 12.10 2.36
CA VAL A 240 -15.40 11.15 2.85
C VAL A 240 -16.71 11.39 2.09
N PHE A 241 -17.18 10.34 1.41
CA PHE A 241 -18.39 10.34 0.60
C PHE A 241 -19.57 9.82 1.41
N ALA A 242 -20.64 10.58 1.49
CA ALA A 242 -21.84 10.22 2.25
C ALA A 242 -22.53 8.99 1.64
N GLY A 243 -22.85 8.00 2.47
CA GLY A 243 -23.53 6.76 2.06
C GLY A 243 -22.64 5.79 1.25
N ALA A 244 -21.41 6.14 0.93
CA ALA A 244 -20.53 5.27 0.17
C ALA A 244 -19.97 4.15 1.06
N ASP A 245 -19.96 2.95 0.51
CA ASP A 245 -19.48 1.74 1.16
C ASP A 245 -18.03 1.36 0.75
N HIS A 246 -17.55 0.22 1.22
CA HIS A 246 -16.20 -0.30 0.94
C HIS A 246 -15.91 -0.54 -0.55
N SER A 247 -16.92 -0.48 -1.41
CA SER A 247 -16.76 -0.66 -2.85
C SER A 247 -16.64 0.66 -3.64
N LEU A 248 -16.62 1.81 -2.98
CA LEU A 248 -16.64 3.16 -3.58
C LEU A 248 -15.72 3.28 -4.80
N VAL A 249 -14.42 2.97 -4.67
CA VAL A 249 -13.46 3.11 -5.78
C VAL A 249 -13.80 2.27 -7.01
N ARG A 250 -14.61 1.24 -6.86
CA ARG A 250 -15.00 0.32 -7.95
C ARG A 250 -16.38 0.62 -8.51
N ASN A 251 -17.31 1.05 -7.65
CA ASN A 251 -18.75 1.08 -7.93
C ASN A 251 -19.36 2.48 -7.78
N ALA A 252 -18.57 3.54 -7.56
CA ALA A 252 -19.06 4.90 -7.49
C ALA A 252 -19.92 5.27 -8.70
N ASP A 253 -20.96 6.06 -8.49
CA ASP A 253 -21.67 6.70 -9.58
C ASP A 253 -20.76 7.65 -10.37
N GLU A 254 -21.25 8.23 -11.45
CA GLU A 254 -20.41 9.05 -12.34
C GLU A 254 -19.91 10.33 -11.64
N ALA A 255 -20.73 10.97 -10.79
CA ALA A 255 -20.33 12.21 -10.14
C ALA A 255 -19.24 11.99 -9.09
N ASP A 256 -19.42 10.99 -8.24
CA ASP A 256 -18.44 10.59 -7.23
C ASP A 256 -17.16 10.07 -7.87
N PHE A 257 -17.30 9.27 -8.94
CA PHE A 257 -16.14 8.77 -9.68
C PHE A 257 -15.34 9.92 -10.31
N ASP A 258 -16.01 10.87 -10.97
CA ASP A 258 -15.34 12.03 -11.57
C ASP A 258 -14.62 12.89 -10.54
N LEU A 259 -15.22 13.07 -9.36
CA LEU A 259 -14.56 13.79 -8.27
C LEU A 259 -13.32 13.06 -7.78
N MET A 260 -13.42 11.74 -7.56
CA MET A 260 -12.28 10.91 -7.17
C MET A 260 -11.19 10.93 -8.24
N LEU A 261 -11.56 10.77 -9.52
CA LEU A 261 -10.61 10.77 -10.61
C LEU A 261 -9.84 12.11 -10.69
N ARG A 262 -10.55 13.22 -10.74
CA ARG A 262 -9.93 14.57 -10.78
C ARG A 262 -9.03 14.80 -9.58
N THR A 263 -9.51 14.46 -8.37
CA THR A 263 -8.75 14.71 -7.15
C THR A 263 -7.49 13.82 -7.08
N THR A 264 -7.59 12.54 -7.45
CA THR A 264 -6.43 11.65 -7.48
C THR A 264 -5.43 12.04 -8.55
N THR A 265 -5.87 12.44 -9.73
CA THR A 265 -5.02 12.94 -10.82
C THR A 265 -4.28 14.20 -10.38
N ASP A 266 -5.01 15.22 -9.91
CA ASP A 266 -4.39 16.46 -9.43
C ASP A 266 -3.41 16.20 -8.28
N PHE A 267 -3.73 15.27 -7.37
CA PHE A 267 -2.85 14.92 -6.26
C PHE A 267 -1.55 14.25 -6.74
N MET A 268 -1.66 13.31 -7.66
CA MET A 268 -0.49 12.64 -8.25
C MET A 268 0.37 13.61 -9.08
N GLU A 269 -0.25 14.55 -9.81
CA GLU A 269 0.46 15.59 -10.53
C GLU A 269 1.16 16.56 -9.58
N ALA A 270 0.46 17.07 -8.59
CA ALA A 270 1.00 18.05 -7.64
C ALA A 270 2.19 17.52 -6.87
N TYR A 271 2.09 16.31 -6.33
CA TYR A 271 3.12 15.76 -5.45
C TYR A 271 4.03 14.74 -6.13
N GLY A 272 3.51 13.98 -7.08
CA GLY A 272 4.30 13.03 -7.86
C GLY A 272 5.19 13.74 -8.89
N LEU A 273 4.66 14.74 -9.58
CA LEU A 273 5.36 15.46 -10.65
C LEU A 273 5.86 16.85 -10.24
N GLY A 274 5.42 17.36 -9.08
CA GLY A 274 5.75 18.73 -8.66
C GLY A 274 5.00 19.81 -9.46
N ASP A 275 3.82 19.49 -10.01
CA ASP A 275 3.04 20.40 -10.84
C ASP A 275 2.34 21.47 -9.99
N ALA A 276 2.78 22.72 -10.11
CA ALA A 276 2.24 23.84 -9.35
C ALA A 276 0.79 24.19 -9.75
N ALA A 277 0.38 23.95 -10.99
CA ALA A 277 -0.99 24.20 -11.42
C ALA A 277 -1.94 23.16 -10.83
N ALA A 278 -1.56 21.89 -10.79
CA ALA A 278 -2.29 20.85 -10.11
C ALA A 278 -2.39 21.13 -8.61
N ARG A 279 -1.32 21.60 -7.97
CA ARG A 279 -1.35 22.04 -6.57
C ARG A 279 -2.37 23.16 -6.35
N ALA A 280 -2.39 24.17 -7.21
CA ALA A 280 -3.35 25.25 -7.11
C ALA A 280 -4.79 24.77 -7.29
N ARG A 281 -5.05 23.77 -8.15
CA ARG A 281 -6.38 23.14 -8.29
C ARG A 281 -6.79 22.41 -7.01
N LEU A 282 -5.87 21.65 -6.39
CA LEU A 282 -6.14 21.00 -5.09
C LEU A 282 -6.42 22.02 -3.99
N ASP A 283 -5.66 23.11 -3.91
CA ASP A 283 -5.85 24.15 -2.90
C ASP A 283 -7.20 24.85 -3.06
N ALA A 284 -7.66 25.01 -4.31
CA ALA A 284 -8.96 25.58 -4.64
C ALA A 284 -10.13 24.58 -4.58
N LEU A 285 -9.86 23.29 -4.44
CA LEU A 285 -10.90 22.26 -4.42
C LEU A 285 -11.86 22.48 -3.24
N THR A 286 -13.14 22.56 -3.55
CA THR A 286 -14.25 22.55 -2.59
C THR A 286 -15.06 21.27 -2.78
N ALA A 287 -15.42 20.63 -1.69
CA ALA A 287 -16.26 19.43 -1.74
C ALA A 287 -17.71 19.82 -2.11
N PRO A 288 -18.35 19.06 -3.01
CA PRO A 288 -19.78 19.22 -3.27
C PRO A 288 -20.63 18.71 -2.09
N GLU A 289 -21.93 18.93 -2.16
CA GLU A 289 -22.88 18.33 -1.21
C GLU A 289 -22.71 16.80 -1.19
N GLY A 290 -22.76 16.20 -0.02
CA GLY A 290 -22.56 14.76 0.16
C GLY A 290 -21.10 14.34 0.27
N VAL A 291 -20.12 15.24 0.15
CA VAL A 291 -18.70 14.92 0.34
C VAL A 291 -18.07 15.85 1.34
N SER A 292 -17.34 15.34 2.31
CA SER A 292 -16.49 16.15 3.16
C SER A 292 -15.03 16.12 2.67
N LEU A 293 -14.34 17.25 2.81
CA LEU A 293 -12.94 17.41 2.45
C LEU A 293 -12.18 18.02 3.62
N GLU A 294 -11.19 17.31 4.09
CA GLU A 294 -10.30 17.76 5.16
C GLU A 294 -8.85 17.84 4.65
N ARG A 295 -8.10 18.79 5.18
CA ARG A 295 -6.67 18.98 4.90
C ARG A 295 -5.89 19.13 6.19
N ARG A 296 -4.68 18.66 6.20
CA ARG A 296 -3.85 18.71 7.39
C ARG A 296 -2.37 18.97 7.07
#